data_cc404b3138a2a1fafc932d45d693ab7e
#
_entry.id   cc404b3138a2a1fafc932d45d693ab7e
#
_cell.length_a   1.000
_cell.length_b   1.000
_cell.length_c   1.000
_cell.angle_alpha   90.00
_cell.angle_beta   90.00
_cell.angle_gamma   90.00
#
_symmetry.space_group_name_H-M   'P 1'
#
loop_
_entity.id
_entity.type
_entity.pdbx_description
1 polymer ?
#
loop_
_entity_poly.entity_id
_entity_poly.type
_entity_poly.pdbx_seq_one_letter_code
_entity_poly.pdbx_strand_id
1 'polypeptide(L)'
;MNDEQVLDRQQAENKGISFTDILYVLRAHLLLILIVTLLFAAGGVVYSKLRKPVYTASVPVQFEVVVNMVDEHGVETDEYNPKMSTTYLFRYIESAVGICKSGEVIDRANVYYEYYLNSGKSIDVFIGELTEIYTTVKASHGEIPGYEATDKKLDACRDKYFNADKVGAKYSSSDDVQRVDFSLWVKDLDNVRAKNMARIYALAADVSLNKILVFDNGTAGLIDLAGSVSGVSASPDMANNKIVIIATVLGLALALLTVYIIYLFDNTVKSKEQLEEMSGASVIAYIDNVAEVQ
;
A
#
# COMPACT_ATOMS: atom_id res chain seq x y z
N MET A 1 -29.45 62.66 -6.74
CA MET A 1 -28.95 61.36 -7.15
C MET A 1 -29.74 60.39 -6.30
N ASN A 2 -30.68 59.64 -6.90
CA ASN A 2 -31.67 58.84 -6.17
C ASN A 2 -31.04 57.60 -5.59
N ASP A 3 -31.40 57.30 -4.34
CA ASP A 3 -30.92 56.09 -3.61
C ASP A 3 -31.17 54.78 -4.36
N GLU A 4 -32.15 54.71 -5.22
CA GLU A 4 -32.40 53.57 -6.12
C GLU A 4 -31.26 53.33 -7.11
N GLN A 5 -30.60 54.35 -7.63
CA GLN A 5 -29.45 54.17 -8.56
C GLN A 5 -28.20 53.68 -7.86
N VAL A 6 -28.08 53.92 -6.57
CA VAL A 6 -26.97 53.41 -5.73
C VAL A 6 -27.19 51.96 -5.36
N LEU A 7 -28.42 51.57 -5.09
CA LEU A 7 -28.80 50.17 -4.81
C LEU A 7 -28.66 49.27 -6.03
N ASP A 8 -29.05 49.74 -7.21
CA ASP A 8 -28.88 48.97 -8.47
C ASP A 8 -27.40 48.81 -8.83
N ARG A 9 -26.54 49.78 -8.57
CA ARG A 9 -25.08 49.62 -8.77
C ARG A 9 -24.46 48.62 -7.79
N GLN A 10 -24.91 48.60 -6.54
CA GLN A 10 -24.42 47.60 -5.57
C GLN A 10 -24.92 46.17 -5.84
N GLN A 11 -26.08 46.03 -6.48
CA GLN A 11 -26.57 44.71 -6.92
C GLN A 11 -25.86 44.23 -8.18
N ALA A 12 -25.42 45.12 -9.07
CA ALA A 12 -24.64 44.77 -10.25
C ALA A 12 -23.21 44.31 -9.92
N GLU A 13 -22.58 44.90 -8.88
CA GLU A 13 -21.24 44.49 -8.41
C GLU A 13 -21.21 43.09 -7.75
N ASN A 14 -22.34 42.54 -7.35
CA ASN A 14 -22.43 41.24 -6.67
C ASN A 14 -22.91 40.07 -7.55
N LYS A 15 -22.94 40.23 -8.86
CA LYS A 15 -23.18 39.09 -9.77
C LYS A 15 -21.96 38.17 -9.76
N GLY A 16 -21.99 37.19 -8.86
CA GLY A 16 -21.03 36.11 -8.86
C GLY A 16 -20.96 35.41 -10.21
N ILE A 17 -19.82 34.81 -10.51
CA ILE A 17 -19.55 34.04 -11.74
C ILE A 17 -20.72 33.07 -11.97
N SER A 18 -21.43 33.19 -13.09
CA SER A 18 -22.53 32.28 -13.42
C SER A 18 -21.99 30.90 -13.79
N PHE A 19 -22.68 29.85 -13.37
CA PHE A 19 -22.33 28.47 -13.74
C PHE A 19 -22.34 28.28 -15.27
N THR A 20 -23.19 29.00 -15.98
CA THR A 20 -23.25 28.99 -17.45
C THR A 20 -21.99 29.57 -18.07
N ASP A 21 -21.40 30.61 -17.49
CA ASP A 21 -20.16 31.21 -17.97
C ASP A 21 -18.98 30.25 -17.82
N ILE A 22 -18.92 29.53 -16.70
CA ILE A 22 -17.90 28.49 -16.47
C ILE A 22 -18.01 27.39 -17.52
N LEU A 23 -19.23 26.90 -17.81
CA LEU A 23 -19.45 25.87 -18.83
C LEU A 23 -19.08 26.34 -20.24
N TYR A 24 -19.38 27.59 -20.59
CA TYR A 24 -19.02 28.14 -21.86
C TYR A 24 -17.51 28.22 -22.05
N VAL A 25 -16.79 28.73 -21.05
CA VAL A 25 -15.32 28.83 -21.07
C VAL A 25 -14.68 27.44 -21.12
N LEU A 26 -15.21 26.48 -20.35
CA LEU A 26 -14.73 25.09 -20.34
C LEU A 26 -14.87 24.48 -21.74
N ARG A 27 -16.01 24.69 -22.41
CA ARG A 27 -16.25 24.20 -23.76
C ARG A 27 -15.34 24.88 -24.80
N ALA A 28 -15.12 26.21 -24.68
CA ALA A 28 -14.25 26.97 -25.57
C ALA A 28 -12.78 26.46 -25.49
N HIS A 29 -12.32 26.04 -24.31
CA HIS A 29 -10.95 25.57 -24.08
C HIS A 29 -10.81 24.08 -23.91
N LEU A 30 -11.82 23.29 -24.31
CA LEU A 30 -11.84 21.82 -24.16
C LEU A 30 -10.63 21.15 -24.81
N LEU A 31 -10.21 21.64 -25.98
CA LEU A 31 -9.04 21.11 -26.69
C LEU A 31 -7.75 21.35 -25.90
N LEU A 32 -7.58 22.50 -25.26
CA LEU A 32 -6.46 22.82 -24.39
C LEU A 32 -6.42 21.88 -23.18
N ILE A 33 -7.58 21.69 -22.52
CA ILE A 33 -7.70 20.77 -21.37
C ILE A 33 -7.28 19.36 -21.79
N LEU A 34 -7.77 18.89 -22.93
CA LEU A 34 -7.47 17.56 -23.45
C LEU A 34 -5.98 17.39 -23.76
N ILE A 35 -5.36 18.36 -24.44
CA ILE A 35 -3.92 18.32 -24.77
C ILE A 35 -3.06 18.28 -23.51
N VAL A 36 -3.32 19.18 -22.54
CA VAL A 36 -2.54 19.24 -21.29
C VAL A 36 -2.70 17.95 -20.51
N THR A 37 -3.92 17.46 -20.35
CA THR A 37 -4.19 16.20 -19.63
C THR A 37 -3.49 15.02 -20.30
N LEU A 38 -3.52 14.94 -21.62
CA LEU A 38 -2.87 13.85 -22.38
C LEU A 38 -1.35 13.93 -22.31
N LEU A 39 -0.75 15.12 -22.30
CA LEU A 39 0.68 15.31 -22.09
C LEU A 39 1.12 14.80 -20.70
N PHE A 40 0.37 15.11 -19.65
CA PHE A 40 0.65 14.63 -18.31
C PHE A 40 0.45 13.12 -18.19
N ALA A 41 -0.58 12.56 -18.82
CA ALA A 41 -0.80 11.12 -18.86
C ALA A 41 0.35 10.40 -19.58
N ALA A 42 0.78 10.91 -20.75
CA ALA A 42 1.92 10.38 -21.50
C ALA A 42 3.22 10.47 -20.68
N GLY A 43 3.47 11.62 -20.03
CA GLY A 43 4.60 11.80 -19.11
C GLY A 43 4.58 10.79 -17.94
N GLY A 44 3.39 10.57 -17.36
CA GLY A 44 3.18 9.56 -16.33
C GLY A 44 3.50 8.13 -16.81
N VAL A 45 3.11 7.77 -18.02
CA VAL A 45 3.44 6.46 -18.64
C VAL A 45 4.94 6.33 -18.87
N VAL A 46 5.59 7.34 -19.42
CA VAL A 46 7.05 7.33 -19.65
C VAL A 46 7.79 7.19 -18.32
N TYR A 47 7.44 8.00 -17.32
CA TYR A 47 8.04 7.93 -15.99
C TYR A 47 7.82 6.56 -15.32
N SER A 48 6.60 6.00 -15.43
CA SER A 48 6.27 4.68 -14.93
C SER A 48 7.12 3.57 -15.55
N LYS A 49 7.41 3.65 -16.86
CA LYS A 49 8.26 2.68 -17.56
C LYS A 49 9.76 2.82 -17.27
N LEU A 50 10.20 4.03 -16.98
CA LEU A 50 11.61 4.29 -16.63
C LEU A 50 11.95 3.87 -15.20
N ARG A 51 10.94 3.76 -14.33
CA ARG A 51 11.13 3.35 -12.94
C ARG A 51 11.35 1.83 -12.87
N LYS A 52 12.36 1.41 -12.11
CA LYS A 52 12.60 -0.02 -11.87
C LYS A 52 11.39 -0.62 -11.16
N PRO A 53 10.87 -1.77 -11.61
CA PRO A 53 9.77 -2.45 -10.95
C PRO A 53 10.20 -2.86 -9.53
N VAL A 54 9.29 -2.70 -8.59
CA VAL A 54 9.42 -3.28 -7.25
C VAL A 54 8.70 -4.61 -7.27
N TYR A 55 9.36 -5.67 -6.86
CA TYR A 55 8.78 -7.00 -6.75
C TYR A 55 8.34 -7.27 -5.32
N THR A 56 7.11 -7.75 -5.16
CA THR A 56 6.60 -8.23 -3.88
C THR A 56 6.58 -9.75 -3.90
N ALA A 57 7.41 -10.36 -3.07
CA ALA A 57 7.40 -11.79 -2.85
C ALA A 57 6.59 -12.11 -1.59
N SER A 58 5.67 -13.06 -1.68
CA SER A 58 4.82 -13.48 -0.57
C SER A 58 5.00 -14.95 -0.27
N VAL A 59 5.08 -15.27 1.01
CA VAL A 59 5.06 -16.64 1.54
C VAL A 59 3.70 -16.84 2.19
N PRO A 60 2.82 -17.66 1.60
CA PRO A 60 1.60 -18.08 2.27
C PRO A 60 1.95 -19.13 3.34
N VAL A 61 1.59 -18.88 4.57
CA VAL A 61 1.78 -19.78 5.70
C VAL A 61 0.49 -19.86 6.50
N GLN A 62 0.32 -20.92 7.27
CA GLN A 62 -0.80 -21.02 8.20
C GLN A 62 -0.30 -20.74 9.62
N PHE A 63 -1.07 -19.96 10.35
CA PHE A 63 -0.87 -19.73 11.77
C PHE A 63 -1.90 -20.53 12.55
N GLU A 64 -1.43 -21.33 13.47
CA GLU A 64 -2.27 -22.18 14.31
C GLU A 64 -2.06 -21.82 15.79
N VAL A 65 -3.14 -21.82 16.53
CA VAL A 65 -3.14 -21.70 17.99
C VAL A 65 -3.81 -22.95 18.56
N VAL A 66 -3.04 -23.75 19.28
CA VAL A 66 -3.54 -24.92 20.00
C VAL A 66 -3.43 -24.63 21.49
N VAL A 67 -4.55 -24.70 22.20
CA VAL A 67 -4.58 -24.63 23.66
C VAL A 67 -5.09 -25.96 24.18
N ASN A 68 -4.26 -26.65 24.94
CA ASN A 68 -4.61 -27.93 25.56
C ASN A 68 -5.63 -27.68 26.69
N MET A 69 -6.59 -28.58 26.84
CA MET A 69 -7.46 -28.58 28.02
C MET A 69 -6.71 -29.13 29.20
N VAL A 70 -6.87 -28.47 30.33
CA VAL A 70 -6.44 -28.99 31.61
C VAL A 70 -7.70 -29.56 32.28
N ASP A 71 -7.67 -30.81 32.71
CA ASP A 71 -8.78 -31.41 33.45
C ASP A 71 -8.94 -30.77 34.84
N GLU A 72 -9.97 -31.17 35.58
CA GLU A 72 -10.23 -30.66 36.93
C GLU A 72 -9.14 -31.07 37.96
N HIS A 73 -8.19 -31.94 37.58
CA HIS A 73 -7.05 -32.34 38.36
C HIS A 73 -5.75 -31.65 37.95
N GLY A 74 -5.81 -30.75 36.96
CA GLY A 74 -4.63 -30.04 36.45
C GLY A 74 -3.78 -30.87 35.50
N VAL A 75 -4.29 -31.98 34.97
CA VAL A 75 -3.61 -32.81 33.99
C VAL A 75 -3.96 -32.33 32.57
N GLU A 76 -2.96 -32.10 31.74
CA GLU A 76 -3.17 -31.78 30.32
C GLU A 76 -3.84 -32.98 29.63
N THR A 77 -4.94 -32.70 28.95
CA THR A 77 -5.64 -33.66 28.10
C THR A 77 -5.34 -33.35 26.64
N ASP A 78 -5.16 -34.40 25.82
CA ASP A 78 -5.00 -34.28 24.38
C ASP A 78 -6.30 -33.81 23.70
N GLU A 79 -7.36 -33.54 24.47
CA GLU A 79 -8.60 -33.01 23.94
C GLU A 79 -8.49 -31.52 23.68
N TYR A 80 -8.73 -31.16 22.45
CA TYR A 80 -8.84 -29.79 22.00
C TYR A 80 -9.98 -29.04 22.72
N ASN A 81 -9.70 -27.81 23.21
CA ASN A 81 -10.71 -26.96 23.81
C ASN A 81 -11.54 -26.16 22.75
N PRO A 82 -12.72 -26.65 22.35
CA PRO A 82 -13.56 -25.97 21.36
C PRO A 82 -14.20 -24.67 21.87
N LYS A 83 -13.99 -24.32 23.14
CA LYS A 83 -14.58 -23.14 23.81
C LYS A 83 -13.66 -21.95 23.90
N MET A 84 -12.49 -21.99 23.29
CA MET A 84 -11.68 -20.79 23.19
C MET A 84 -12.49 -19.73 22.41
N SER A 85 -12.85 -18.64 23.07
CA SER A 85 -13.70 -17.64 22.43
C SER A 85 -12.97 -17.08 21.22
N THR A 86 -13.69 -16.92 20.10
CA THR A 86 -13.17 -16.29 18.87
C THR A 86 -12.45 -14.98 19.13
N THR A 87 -12.87 -14.24 20.16
CA THR A 87 -12.25 -12.98 20.60
C THR A 87 -10.81 -13.18 21.08
N TYR A 88 -10.51 -14.26 21.82
CA TYR A 88 -9.13 -14.54 22.26
C TYR A 88 -8.24 -14.92 21.08
N LEU A 89 -8.74 -15.75 20.19
CA LEU A 89 -8.01 -16.16 18.99
C LEU A 89 -7.64 -14.96 18.12
N PHE A 90 -8.59 -14.04 17.87
CA PHE A 90 -8.30 -12.83 17.11
C PHE A 90 -7.21 -11.97 17.75
N ARG A 91 -7.16 -11.86 19.06
CA ARG A 91 -6.09 -11.13 19.75
C ARG A 91 -4.72 -11.78 19.54
N TYR A 92 -4.64 -13.11 19.54
CA TYR A 92 -3.39 -13.81 19.23
C TYR A 92 -2.97 -13.62 17.78
N ILE A 93 -3.91 -13.66 16.85
CA ILE A 93 -3.66 -13.42 15.43
C ILE A 93 -3.15 -11.99 15.21
N GLU A 94 -3.81 -11.00 15.80
CA GLU A 94 -3.36 -9.59 15.72
C GLU A 94 -1.98 -9.39 16.35
N SER A 95 -1.74 -10.04 17.50
CA SER A 95 -0.43 -10.03 18.15
C SER A 95 0.62 -10.67 17.26
N ALA A 96 0.33 -11.82 16.64
CA ALA A 96 1.23 -12.49 15.72
C ALA A 96 1.58 -11.61 14.51
N VAL A 97 0.58 -10.91 13.91
CA VAL A 97 0.83 -9.93 12.85
C VAL A 97 1.73 -8.78 13.33
N GLY A 98 1.48 -8.30 14.55
CA GLY A 98 2.30 -7.28 15.20
C GLY A 98 3.75 -7.73 15.39
N ILE A 99 3.93 -8.94 15.92
CA ILE A 99 5.25 -9.56 16.12
C ILE A 99 5.98 -9.71 14.78
N CYS A 100 5.31 -10.26 13.76
CA CYS A 100 5.93 -10.40 12.43
C CYS A 100 6.46 -9.07 11.87
N LYS A 101 5.82 -7.94 12.18
CA LYS A 101 6.25 -6.60 11.74
C LYS A 101 7.22 -5.92 12.72
N SER A 102 7.53 -6.54 13.84
CA SER A 102 8.38 -5.95 14.87
C SER A 102 9.85 -5.83 14.42
N GLY A 103 10.55 -4.90 15.07
CA GLY A 103 12.00 -4.74 14.87
C GLY A 103 12.76 -6.03 15.18
N GLU A 104 12.34 -6.82 16.15
CA GLU A 104 13.00 -8.08 16.48
C GLU A 104 13.01 -9.08 15.32
N VAL A 105 11.87 -9.26 14.63
CA VAL A 105 11.80 -10.13 13.44
C VAL A 105 12.61 -9.58 12.29
N ILE A 106 12.54 -8.26 12.07
CA ILE A 106 13.29 -7.57 11.01
C ILE A 106 14.80 -7.73 11.23
N ASP A 107 15.27 -7.48 12.44
CA ASP A 107 16.69 -7.58 12.79
C ASP A 107 17.18 -9.02 12.72
N ARG A 108 16.38 -9.99 13.18
CA ARG A 108 16.66 -11.43 13.04
C ARG A 108 16.74 -11.85 11.57
N ALA A 109 15.81 -11.39 10.74
CA ALA A 109 15.85 -11.64 9.30
C ALA A 109 17.11 -11.05 8.64
N ASN A 110 17.56 -9.87 9.07
CA ASN A 110 18.82 -9.28 8.63
C ASN A 110 20.03 -10.17 8.99
N VAL A 111 20.06 -10.73 10.21
CA VAL A 111 21.12 -11.65 10.64
C VAL A 111 21.11 -12.94 9.84
N TYR A 112 19.95 -13.55 9.64
CA TYR A 112 19.82 -14.78 8.85
C TYR A 112 20.18 -14.59 7.39
N TYR A 113 19.85 -13.42 6.81
CA TYR A 113 20.26 -13.10 5.46
C TYR A 113 21.77 -12.88 5.32
N GLU A 114 22.41 -12.30 6.31
CA GLU A 114 23.87 -12.18 6.37
C GLU A 114 24.54 -13.57 6.43
N TYR A 115 24.00 -14.49 7.25
CA TYR A 115 24.49 -15.87 7.26
C TYR A 115 24.30 -16.56 5.91
N TYR A 116 23.15 -16.35 5.25
CA TYR A 116 22.91 -16.86 3.91
C TYR A 116 23.97 -16.39 2.92
N LEU A 117 24.23 -15.09 2.86
CA LEU A 117 25.21 -14.50 1.96
C LEU A 117 26.64 -15.04 2.21
N ASN A 118 27.01 -15.24 3.47
CA ASN A 118 28.30 -15.73 3.86
C ASN A 118 28.46 -17.25 3.69
N SER A 119 27.36 -18.00 3.58
CA SER A 119 27.39 -19.46 3.44
C SER A 119 27.85 -19.94 2.08
N GLY A 120 27.66 -19.13 1.02
CA GLY A 120 27.92 -19.52 -0.36
C GLY A 120 26.97 -20.62 -0.88
N LYS A 121 25.93 -21.01 -0.11
CA LYS A 121 24.97 -22.05 -0.45
C LYS A 121 23.82 -21.49 -1.30
N SER A 122 23.13 -22.36 -2.05
CA SER A 122 21.86 -21.96 -2.64
C SER A 122 20.82 -21.74 -1.53
N ILE A 123 19.82 -20.90 -1.81
CA ILE A 123 18.78 -20.59 -0.84
C ILE A 123 18.01 -21.84 -0.38
N ASP A 124 17.79 -22.80 -1.30
CA ASP A 124 17.06 -24.03 -0.99
C ASP A 124 17.82 -24.89 0.02
N VAL A 125 19.13 -25.03 -0.17
CA VAL A 125 20.00 -25.77 0.75
C VAL A 125 20.09 -25.05 2.09
N PHE A 126 20.26 -23.72 2.08
CA PHE A 126 20.37 -22.93 3.29
C PHE A 126 19.09 -22.99 4.14
N ILE A 127 17.93 -22.74 3.53
CA ILE A 127 16.63 -22.79 4.25
C ILE A 127 16.32 -24.22 4.71
N GLY A 128 16.60 -25.23 3.88
CA GLY A 128 16.39 -26.62 4.27
C GLY A 128 17.18 -27.00 5.53
N GLU A 129 18.46 -26.65 5.57
CA GLU A 129 19.33 -26.88 6.74
C GLU A 129 18.83 -26.14 7.99
N LEU A 130 18.50 -24.84 7.85
CA LEU A 130 17.99 -24.08 8.98
C LEU A 130 16.66 -24.62 9.50
N THR A 131 15.76 -25.00 8.61
CA THR A 131 14.46 -25.55 8.99
C THR A 131 14.61 -26.91 9.68
N GLU A 132 15.51 -27.77 9.21
CA GLU A 132 15.80 -29.07 9.84
C GLU A 132 16.34 -28.86 11.26
N ILE A 133 17.36 -28.02 11.44
CA ILE A 133 17.90 -27.71 12.77
C ILE A 133 16.83 -27.07 13.66
N TYR A 134 16.06 -26.12 13.14
CA TYR A 134 15.02 -25.44 13.89
C TYR A 134 13.92 -26.40 14.39
N THR A 135 13.52 -27.38 13.57
CA THR A 135 12.51 -28.36 13.95
C THR A 135 12.93 -29.12 15.20
N THR A 136 14.24 -29.39 15.41
CA THR A 136 14.74 -30.10 16.60
C THR A 136 14.70 -29.26 17.87
N VAL A 137 14.74 -27.93 17.75
CA VAL A 137 14.78 -27.00 18.89
C VAL A 137 13.50 -26.18 19.05
N LYS A 138 12.55 -26.31 18.14
CA LYS A 138 11.29 -25.56 18.15
C LYS A 138 10.50 -25.74 19.43
N ALA A 139 10.44 -26.99 19.94
CA ALA A 139 9.73 -27.30 21.18
C ALA A 139 10.34 -26.67 22.45
N SER A 140 11.63 -26.33 22.41
CA SER A 140 12.32 -25.64 23.52
C SER A 140 12.31 -24.12 23.43
N HIS A 141 11.59 -23.54 22.45
CA HIS A 141 11.55 -22.11 22.20
C HIS A 141 12.94 -21.47 22.01
N GLY A 142 13.92 -22.26 21.56
CA GLY A 142 15.33 -21.90 21.44
C GLY A 142 15.65 -21.16 20.13
N GLU A 143 16.83 -20.57 20.12
CA GLU A 143 17.46 -20.06 18.89
C GLU A 143 17.98 -21.23 18.05
N ILE A 144 18.17 -21.00 16.74
CA ILE A 144 18.76 -22.01 15.85
C ILE A 144 20.25 -22.15 16.16
N PRO A 145 20.73 -23.33 16.64
CA PRO A 145 22.14 -23.53 16.98
C PRO A 145 23.08 -23.23 15.80
N GLY A 146 24.10 -22.42 16.05
CA GLY A 146 25.06 -21.97 15.04
C GLY A 146 24.62 -20.75 14.23
N TYR A 147 23.34 -20.37 14.31
CA TYR A 147 22.75 -19.23 13.60
C TYR A 147 22.11 -18.22 14.55
N GLU A 148 22.53 -18.20 15.81
CA GLU A 148 21.93 -17.34 16.84
C GLU A 148 22.01 -15.84 16.46
N ALA A 149 20.89 -15.16 16.64
CA ALA A 149 20.78 -13.71 16.47
C ALA A 149 21.17 -13.02 17.79
N THR A 150 22.46 -13.02 18.11
CA THR A 150 22.98 -12.35 19.31
C THR A 150 22.89 -10.83 19.19
N ASP A 151 22.77 -10.11 20.33
CA ASP A 151 22.65 -8.64 20.34
C ASP A 151 23.70 -7.94 19.49
N LYS A 152 24.96 -8.42 19.56
CA LYS A 152 26.06 -7.88 18.74
C LYS A 152 25.81 -8.04 17.24
N LYS A 153 25.21 -9.16 16.80
CA LYS A 153 24.90 -9.39 15.38
C LYS A 153 23.66 -8.63 14.97
N LEU A 154 22.66 -8.53 15.83
CA LEU A 154 21.46 -7.73 15.60
C LEU A 154 21.86 -6.26 15.37
N ASP A 155 22.69 -5.69 16.23
CA ASP A 155 23.18 -4.31 16.05
C ASP A 155 24.02 -4.12 14.79
N ALA A 156 24.86 -5.10 14.44
CA ALA A 156 25.72 -5.03 13.25
C ALA A 156 24.93 -5.15 11.93
N CYS A 157 23.78 -5.80 11.95
CA CYS A 157 22.97 -6.07 10.76
C CYS A 157 21.70 -5.21 10.68
N ARG A 158 21.45 -4.32 11.66
CA ARG A 158 20.22 -3.51 11.74
C ARG A 158 19.96 -2.77 10.43
N ASP A 159 18.72 -2.91 9.93
CA ASP A 159 18.23 -2.25 8.70
C ASP A 159 19.07 -2.47 7.43
N LYS A 160 20.01 -3.44 7.44
CA LYS A 160 20.94 -3.64 6.33
C LYS A 160 20.26 -4.14 5.06
N TYR A 161 19.34 -5.08 5.18
CA TYR A 161 18.64 -5.72 4.06
C TYR A 161 17.13 -5.53 4.18
N PHE A 162 16.59 -5.75 5.37
CA PHE A 162 15.19 -5.61 5.71
C PHE A 162 14.96 -4.35 6.55
N ASN A 163 13.86 -3.68 6.31
CA ASN A 163 13.36 -2.60 7.15
C ASN A 163 11.82 -2.62 7.13
N ALA A 164 11.18 -1.83 7.98
CA ALA A 164 9.73 -1.79 8.14
C ALA A 164 8.94 -1.48 6.87
N ASP A 165 9.54 -0.74 5.92
CA ASP A 165 8.88 -0.37 4.65
C ASP A 165 8.90 -1.50 3.62
N LYS A 166 9.84 -2.44 3.77
CA LYS A 166 10.05 -3.53 2.82
C LYS A 166 9.35 -4.82 3.20
N VAL A 167 8.90 -4.97 4.43
CA VAL A 167 8.33 -6.21 4.94
C VAL A 167 6.93 -6.01 5.50
N GLY A 168 6.18 -7.08 5.60
CA GLY A 168 4.90 -7.04 6.30
C GLY A 168 4.23 -8.40 6.39
N ALA A 169 3.19 -8.41 7.20
CA ALA A 169 2.35 -9.57 7.43
C ALA A 169 0.88 -9.16 7.34
N LYS A 170 0.06 -10.05 6.84
CA LYS A 170 -1.40 -9.94 6.86
C LYS A 170 -2.00 -11.31 7.06
N TYR A 171 -3.20 -11.37 7.59
CA TYR A 171 -3.99 -12.59 7.65
C TYR A 171 -5.25 -12.45 6.80
N SER A 172 -5.79 -13.56 6.38
CA SER A 172 -7.11 -13.66 5.76
C SER A 172 -8.04 -14.32 6.75
N SER A 173 -9.27 -13.80 6.89
CA SER A 173 -10.28 -14.45 7.72
C SER A 173 -10.59 -15.82 7.14
N SER A 174 -10.43 -16.87 7.96
CA SER A 174 -10.87 -18.23 7.67
C SER A 174 -12.12 -18.53 8.48
N ASP A 175 -12.97 -19.41 7.97
CA ASP A 175 -14.11 -19.96 8.73
C ASP A 175 -13.62 -20.93 9.82
N ASP A 176 -12.38 -21.43 9.71
CA ASP A 176 -11.73 -22.22 10.73
C ASP A 176 -11.17 -21.30 11.82
N VAL A 177 -11.69 -21.48 13.03
CA VAL A 177 -11.34 -20.65 14.20
C VAL A 177 -9.91 -20.91 14.70
N GLN A 178 -9.29 -22.05 14.32
CA GLN A 178 -7.98 -22.47 14.81
C GLN A 178 -6.82 -22.18 13.90
N ARG A 179 -7.11 -22.16 12.60
CA ARG A 179 -6.13 -21.98 11.54
C ARG A 179 -6.47 -20.76 10.73
N VAL A 180 -5.50 -19.89 10.60
CA VAL A 180 -5.67 -18.65 9.82
C VAL A 180 -4.57 -18.59 8.78
N ASP A 181 -4.98 -18.29 7.55
CA ASP A 181 -4.03 -18.08 6.47
C ASP A 181 -3.27 -16.77 6.68
N PHE A 182 -1.97 -16.88 6.85
CA PHE A 182 -1.04 -15.77 6.95
C PHE A 182 -0.31 -15.59 5.63
N SER A 183 -0.05 -14.34 5.28
CA SER A 183 0.80 -13.99 4.16
C SER A 183 1.90 -13.04 4.65
N LEU A 184 3.13 -13.54 4.67
CA LEU A 184 4.33 -12.77 4.93
C LEU A 184 4.89 -12.28 3.60
N TRP A 185 5.20 -11.00 3.47
CA TRP A 185 5.69 -10.46 2.21
C TRP A 185 6.92 -9.58 2.39
N VAL A 186 7.74 -9.55 1.34
CA VAL A 186 8.94 -8.72 1.24
C VAL A 186 8.96 -8.03 -0.11
N LYS A 187 9.39 -6.76 -0.12
CA LYS A 187 9.57 -5.95 -1.32
C LYS A 187 11.04 -5.73 -1.63
N ASP A 188 11.42 -5.97 -2.89
CA ASP A 188 12.76 -5.67 -3.40
C ASP A 188 12.73 -5.28 -4.88
N LEU A 189 13.82 -4.67 -5.36
CA LEU A 189 13.98 -4.29 -6.78
C LEU A 189 14.38 -5.47 -7.67
N ASP A 190 14.80 -6.57 -7.08
CA ASP A 190 15.18 -7.80 -7.77
C ASP A 190 14.22 -8.93 -7.42
N ASN A 191 13.70 -9.62 -8.44
CA ASN A 191 12.72 -10.71 -8.28
C ASN A 191 13.29 -11.90 -7.48
N VAL A 192 14.52 -12.32 -7.81
CA VAL A 192 15.14 -13.48 -7.16
C VAL A 192 15.47 -13.14 -5.71
N ARG A 193 16.02 -11.94 -5.49
CA ARG A 193 16.35 -11.45 -4.15
C ARG A 193 15.11 -11.31 -3.29
N ALA A 194 14.02 -10.76 -3.83
CA ALA A 194 12.74 -10.66 -3.12
C ALA A 194 12.24 -12.02 -2.62
N LYS A 195 12.31 -13.07 -3.47
CA LYS A 195 11.92 -14.44 -3.10
C LYS A 195 12.80 -14.99 -1.99
N ASN A 196 14.12 -14.87 -2.13
CA ASN A 196 15.06 -15.36 -1.13
C ASN A 196 14.87 -14.65 0.22
N MET A 197 14.68 -13.34 0.18
CA MET A 197 14.40 -12.53 1.37
C MET A 197 13.07 -12.93 2.02
N ALA A 198 12.01 -13.16 1.25
CA ALA A 198 10.71 -13.55 1.80
C ALA A 198 10.78 -14.90 2.54
N ARG A 199 11.53 -15.84 2.02
CA ARG A 199 11.76 -17.16 2.66
C ARG A 199 12.49 -17.03 4.00
N ILE A 200 13.55 -16.24 4.03
CA ILE A 200 14.32 -15.98 5.26
C ILE A 200 13.50 -15.19 6.27
N TYR A 201 12.71 -14.23 5.81
CA TYR A 201 11.80 -13.48 6.67
C TYR A 201 10.72 -14.36 7.31
N ALA A 202 10.17 -15.30 6.54
CA ALA A 202 9.18 -16.25 7.09
C ALA A 202 9.80 -17.15 8.18
N LEU A 203 11.02 -17.61 7.99
CA LEU A 203 11.74 -18.37 9.03
C LEU A 203 12.03 -17.53 10.26
N ALA A 204 12.51 -16.29 10.08
CA ALA A 204 12.76 -15.38 11.19
C ALA A 204 11.49 -15.04 11.97
N ALA A 205 10.36 -14.91 11.26
CA ALA A 205 9.05 -14.69 11.87
C ALA A 205 8.62 -15.90 12.72
N ASP A 206 8.76 -17.12 12.20
CA ASP A 206 8.39 -18.34 12.95
C ASP A 206 9.24 -18.50 14.21
N VAL A 207 10.56 -18.32 14.12
CA VAL A 207 11.44 -18.38 15.29
C VAL A 207 11.05 -17.33 16.34
N SER A 208 10.75 -16.11 15.94
CA SER A 208 10.36 -15.06 16.87
C SER A 208 8.97 -15.27 17.44
N LEU A 209 8.00 -15.72 16.63
CA LEU A 209 6.67 -16.08 17.11
C LEU A 209 6.73 -17.19 18.17
N ASN A 210 7.49 -18.25 17.89
CA ASN A 210 7.65 -19.37 18.80
C ASN A 210 8.34 -18.97 20.12
N LYS A 211 9.20 -17.96 20.11
CA LYS A 211 9.87 -17.44 21.29
C LYS A 211 9.01 -16.52 22.13
N ILE A 212 8.15 -15.69 21.48
CA ILE A 212 7.38 -14.65 22.14
C ILE A 212 6.00 -15.19 22.56
N LEU A 213 5.36 -16.01 21.72
CA LEU A 213 4.04 -16.58 21.98
C LEU A 213 4.18 -17.91 22.72
N VAL A 214 4.63 -17.85 23.95
CA VAL A 214 4.73 -19.02 24.84
C VAL A 214 3.48 -19.10 25.70
N PHE A 215 2.88 -20.29 25.77
CA PHE A 215 1.72 -20.60 26.60
C PHE A 215 2.08 -21.70 27.62
N ASP A 216 1.50 -21.61 28.79
CA ASP A 216 1.73 -22.65 29.83
C ASP A 216 1.15 -24.02 29.42
N ASN A 217 0.07 -24.01 28.61
CA ASN A 217 -0.66 -25.22 28.22
C ASN A 217 -1.12 -25.15 26.75
N GLY A 218 -0.21 -24.80 25.85
CA GLY A 218 -0.55 -24.72 24.42
C GLY A 218 0.60 -24.27 23.56
N THR A 219 0.36 -24.21 22.25
CA THR A 219 1.33 -23.75 21.26
C THR A 219 0.69 -22.77 20.30
N ALA A 220 1.45 -21.76 19.86
CA ALA A 220 1.08 -20.91 18.76
C ALA A 220 2.28 -20.70 17.85
N GLY A 221 2.06 -20.78 16.55
CA GLY A 221 3.15 -20.59 15.59
C GLY A 221 2.72 -20.86 14.17
N LEU A 222 3.68 -20.73 13.25
CA LEU A 222 3.48 -21.05 11.85
C LEU A 222 3.63 -22.58 11.66
N ILE A 223 2.68 -23.13 10.92
CA ILE A 223 2.70 -24.56 10.57
C ILE A 223 3.09 -24.72 9.09
N ASP A 224 3.66 -25.88 8.78
CA ASP A 224 4.10 -26.27 7.42
C ASP A 224 4.99 -25.22 6.72
N LEU A 225 5.85 -24.57 7.49
CA LEU A 225 6.74 -23.53 6.98
C LEU A 225 7.65 -24.05 5.86
N ALA A 226 8.17 -25.28 6.00
CA ALA A 226 9.07 -25.91 5.03
C ALA A 226 8.41 -26.06 3.66
N GLY A 227 7.15 -26.48 3.61
CA GLY A 227 6.36 -26.55 2.37
C GLY A 227 6.07 -25.17 1.80
N SER A 228 5.68 -24.24 2.65
CA SER A 228 5.30 -22.87 2.25
C SER A 228 6.46 -22.08 1.65
N VAL A 229 7.69 -22.21 2.16
CA VAL A 229 8.85 -21.47 1.63
C VAL A 229 9.40 -22.01 0.31
N SER A 230 9.05 -23.22 -0.08
CA SER A 230 9.54 -23.85 -1.32
C SER A 230 8.91 -23.24 -2.58
N GLY A 231 7.65 -22.84 -2.53
CA GLY A 231 6.83 -22.37 -3.66
C GLY A 231 6.70 -20.85 -3.79
N VAL A 232 7.61 -20.05 -3.25
CA VAL A 232 7.47 -18.58 -3.23
C VAL A 232 7.52 -17.97 -4.60
N SER A 233 6.48 -17.22 -4.94
CA SER A 233 6.40 -16.41 -6.16
C SER A 233 6.57 -14.93 -5.85
N ALA A 234 7.16 -14.18 -6.78
CA ALA A 234 7.20 -12.74 -6.68
C ALA A 234 6.51 -12.11 -7.88
N SER A 235 5.68 -11.13 -7.62
CA SER A 235 4.97 -10.35 -8.64
C SER A 235 5.46 -8.90 -8.64
N PRO A 236 5.51 -8.26 -9.82
CA PRO A 236 5.79 -6.82 -9.87
C PRO A 236 4.66 -6.06 -9.18
N ASP A 237 5.01 -5.08 -8.36
CA ASP A 237 4.02 -4.21 -7.72
C ASP A 237 3.35 -3.34 -8.81
N MET A 238 2.02 -3.36 -8.84
CA MET A 238 1.19 -2.57 -9.77
C MET A 238 1.21 -1.06 -9.45
N ALA A 239 2.15 -0.60 -8.61
CA ALA A 239 2.31 0.83 -8.27
C ALA A 239 2.47 1.72 -9.51
N ASN A 240 2.92 1.16 -10.63
CA ASN A 240 3.09 1.89 -11.88
C ASN A 240 1.76 2.48 -12.41
N ASN A 241 0.65 1.77 -12.27
CA ASN A 241 -0.66 2.27 -12.70
C ASN A 241 -1.14 3.45 -11.83
N LYS A 242 -0.82 3.45 -10.53
CA LYS A 242 -1.17 4.56 -9.63
C LYS A 242 -0.46 5.85 -10.03
N ILE A 243 0.79 5.76 -10.49
CA ILE A 243 1.56 6.94 -10.94
C ILE A 243 0.91 7.57 -12.17
N VAL A 244 0.47 6.77 -13.13
CA VAL A 244 -0.22 7.26 -14.33
C VAL A 244 -1.53 7.95 -13.96
N ILE A 245 -2.32 7.35 -13.07
CA ILE A 245 -3.58 7.93 -12.60
C ILE A 245 -3.31 9.29 -11.90
N ILE A 246 -2.35 9.34 -10.97
CA ILE A 246 -2.00 10.57 -10.25
C ILE A 246 -1.52 11.65 -11.22
N ALA A 247 -0.66 11.31 -12.18
CA ALA A 247 -0.18 12.25 -13.19
C ALA A 247 -1.33 12.78 -14.05
N THR A 248 -2.28 11.93 -14.45
CA THR A 248 -3.45 12.34 -15.24
C THR A 248 -4.37 13.27 -14.46
N VAL A 249 -4.66 12.97 -13.19
CA VAL A 249 -5.48 13.84 -12.33
C VAL A 249 -4.80 15.18 -12.10
N LEU A 250 -3.49 15.20 -11.89
CA LEU A 250 -2.71 16.43 -11.71
C LEU A 250 -2.68 17.25 -13.00
N GLY A 251 -2.56 16.61 -14.17
CA GLY A 251 -2.65 17.25 -15.47
C GLY A 251 -4.02 17.90 -15.71
N LEU A 252 -5.10 17.21 -15.33
CA LEU A 252 -6.45 17.75 -15.41
C LEU A 252 -6.62 18.98 -14.50
N ALA A 253 -6.16 18.90 -13.25
CA ALA A 253 -6.24 20.02 -12.31
C ALA A 253 -5.47 21.25 -12.82
N LEU A 254 -4.26 21.04 -13.36
CA LEU A 254 -3.47 22.13 -13.96
C LEU A 254 -4.13 22.71 -15.20
N ALA A 255 -4.73 21.86 -16.05
CA ALA A 255 -5.44 22.33 -17.24
C ALA A 255 -6.64 23.22 -16.84
N LEU A 256 -7.42 22.82 -15.86
CA LEU A 256 -8.54 23.61 -15.34
C LEU A 256 -8.07 24.94 -14.72
N LEU A 257 -6.99 24.90 -13.95
CA LEU A 257 -6.37 26.12 -13.40
C LEU A 257 -5.92 27.09 -14.50
N THR A 258 -5.30 26.56 -15.56
CA THR A 258 -4.85 27.37 -16.72
C THR A 258 -6.05 28.03 -17.41
N VAL A 259 -7.12 27.28 -17.66
CA VAL A 259 -8.35 27.81 -18.25
C VAL A 259 -8.96 28.88 -17.34
N TYR A 260 -8.96 28.68 -16.03
CA TYR A 260 -9.44 29.66 -15.06
C TYR A 260 -8.62 30.96 -15.10
N ILE A 261 -7.28 30.83 -15.16
CA ILE A 261 -6.39 32.00 -15.30
C ILE A 261 -6.67 32.75 -16.62
N ILE A 262 -6.80 32.04 -17.75
CA ILE A 262 -7.16 32.65 -19.04
C ILE A 262 -8.48 33.40 -18.93
N TYR A 263 -9.48 32.78 -18.26
CA TYR A 263 -10.79 33.42 -18.03
C TYR A 263 -10.67 34.70 -17.22
N LEU A 264 -9.82 34.77 -16.21
CA LEU A 264 -9.62 35.99 -15.40
C LEU A 264 -8.97 37.12 -16.16
N PHE A 265 -8.11 36.80 -17.12
CA PHE A 265 -7.42 37.82 -17.96
C PHE A 265 -8.14 38.11 -19.28
N ASP A 266 -9.20 37.37 -19.60
CA ASP A 266 -9.98 37.57 -20.82
C ASP A 266 -11.02 38.66 -20.61
N ASN A 267 -10.67 39.84 -21.06
CA ASN A 267 -11.52 41.04 -21.03
C ASN A 267 -12.54 41.09 -22.18
N THR A 268 -12.74 40.01 -22.93
CA THR A 268 -13.72 40.00 -24.02
C THR A 268 -15.14 39.92 -23.47
N VAL A 269 -16.03 40.73 -24.09
CA VAL A 269 -17.46 40.70 -23.77
C VAL A 269 -18.06 39.40 -24.29
N LYS A 270 -18.56 38.54 -23.41
CA LYS A 270 -18.99 37.18 -23.72
C LYS A 270 -20.51 37.01 -23.85
N SER A 271 -21.28 37.99 -23.41
CA SER A 271 -22.74 37.92 -23.52
C SER A 271 -23.34 39.28 -23.91
N LYS A 272 -24.56 39.22 -24.44
CA LYS A 272 -25.35 40.38 -24.79
C LYS A 272 -25.59 41.26 -23.57
N GLU A 273 -25.86 40.67 -22.45
CA GLU A 273 -26.12 41.33 -21.17
C GLU A 273 -24.90 42.10 -20.68
N GLN A 274 -23.69 41.55 -20.83
CA GLN A 274 -22.44 42.25 -20.53
C GLN A 274 -22.21 43.45 -21.43
N LEU A 275 -22.54 43.31 -22.72
CA LEU A 275 -22.41 44.41 -23.69
C LEU A 275 -23.37 45.55 -23.35
N GLU A 276 -24.62 45.24 -23.01
CA GLU A 276 -25.63 46.20 -22.60
C GLU A 276 -25.23 46.90 -21.30
N GLU A 277 -24.68 46.18 -20.35
CA GLU A 277 -24.23 46.71 -19.05
C GLU A 277 -23.02 47.64 -19.20
N MET A 278 -22.04 47.27 -20.04
CA MET A 278 -20.85 48.08 -20.29
C MET A 278 -21.12 49.29 -21.19
N SER A 279 -21.99 49.17 -22.17
CA SER A 279 -22.29 50.24 -23.13
C SER A 279 -23.39 51.18 -22.65
N GLY A 280 -24.21 50.77 -21.69
CA GLY A 280 -25.40 51.49 -21.24
C GLY A 280 -26.49 51.60 -22.32
N ALA A 281 -26.41 50.83 -23.39
CA ALA A 281 -27.32 50.82 -24.52
C ALA A 281 -27.85 49.43 -24.79
N SER A 282 -29.15 49.30 -25.07
CA SER A 282 -29.74 48.01 -25.42
C SER A 282 -29.28 47.53 -26.79
N VAL A 283 -28.89 46.26 -26.87
CA VAL A 283 -28.48 45.59 -28.11
C VAL A 283 -29.70 45.29 -28.96
N ILE A 284 -29.83 46.00 -30.09
CA ILE A 284 -30.99 45.95 -30.98
C ILE A 284 -30.93 44.75 -31.95
N ALA A 285 -29.73 44.28 -32.29
CA ALA A 285 -29.54 43.15 -33.19
C ALA A 285 -28.27 42.34 -32.81
N TYR A 286 -28.36 41.03 -32.93
CA TYR A 286 -27.24 40.10 -32.80
C TYR A 286 -26.99 39.46 -34.17
N ILE A 287 -25.77 39.62 -34.68
CA ILE A 287 -25.36 38.95 -35.92
C ILE A 287 -24.61 37.72 -35.50
N ASP A 288 -25.24 36.56 -35.63
CA ASP A 288 -24.60 35.29 -35.41
C ASP A 288 -23.46 35.10 -36.43
N ASN A 289 -22.34 34.55 -35.97
CA ASN A 289 -21.21 34.33 -36.84
C ASN A 289 -21.62 33.37 -37.95
N VAL A 290 -21.83 33.87 -39.14
CA VAL A 290 -22.11 33.04 -40.31
C VAL A 290 -20.86 32.22 -40.56
N ALA A 291 -20.87 30.95 -40.16
CA ALA A 291 -19.81 30.00 -40.51
C ALA A 291 -19.70 30.02 -42.03
N GLU A 292 -18.54 30.44 -42.54
CA GLU A 292 -18.24 30.37 -43.99
C GLU A 292 -18.44 28.93 -44.42
N VAL A 293 -19.49 28.73 -45.22
CA VAL A 293 -19.68 27.51 -45.98
C VAL A 293 -18.66 27.52 -47.09
N GLN A 294 -17.54 26.80 -46.92
CA GLN A 294 -16.66 26.37 -48.01
C GLN A 294 -16.86 24.87 -48.24
#